data_db2e25ae27d6102cf9453b2641ddecec
#
_entry.id   db2e25ae27d6102cf9453b2641ddecec
#
_cell.length_a   1.000
_cell.length_b   1.000
_cell.length_c   1.000
_cell.angle_alpha   90.00
_cell.angle_beta   90.00
_cell.angle_gamma   90.00
#
_symmetry.space_group_name_H-M   'P 1'
#
loop_
_entity.id
_entity.type
_entity.pdbx_description
1 polymer ?
#
loop_
_entity_poly.entity_id
_entity_poly.type
_entity_poly.pdbx_seq_one_letter_code
_entity_poly.pdbx_strand_id
1 'polypeptide(L)'
;MSNFKSLAFIAAAATLLSACSTPVKLAETPVVERAPEKAAPAPADSRQVQPVTTASVDPLDDPKGVLANRSVYFDFDKYVVREADTAVVQNHAAYLTKNTSRKILIQGNTDERGGAEYNLALGQKRAEAVRKSMAALGVSEGQMEAVSLGKEKPKAQGSNEAAWAENRRADIVY
;
A
#
# COMPACT_ATOMS: atom_id res chain seq x y z
N MET A 1 -20.05 14.75 -52.53
CA MET A 1 -21.27 15.47 -52.22
C MET A 1 -21.60 15.16 -50.78
N SER A 2 -21.52 15.93 -49.85
CA SER A 2 -21.87 17.26 -49.49
C SER A 2 -21.07 17.68 -48.25
N ASN A 3 -20.44 18.81 -48.32
CA ASN A 3 -19.75 19.53 -47.23
C ASN A 3 -20.78 20.07 -46.23
N PHE A 4 -20.47 20.05 -44.94
CA PHE A 4 -20.99 21.06 -44.01
C PHE A 4 -19.90 21.62 -43.14
N LYS A 5 -19.57 22.87 -43.45
CA LYS A 5 -18.79 23.81 -42.64
C LYS A 5 -19.72 24.43 -41.62
N SER A 6 -19.29 24.63 -40.40
CA SER A 6 -19.76 25.68 -39.46
C SER A 6 -18.66 25.84 -38.40
N LEU A 7 -17.85 26.84 -38.51
CA LEU A 7 -17.92 28.22 -38.06
C LEU A 7 -18.07 28.39 -36.53
N ALA A 8 -16.96 28.80 -35.99
CA ALA A 8 -16.56 29.60 -34.85
C ALA A 8 -17.64 30.30 -34.02
N PHE A 9 -17.48 30.26 -32.70
CA PHE A 9 -17.75 31.41 -31.84
C PHE A 9 -16.68 31.46 -30.71
N ILE A 10 -15.83 32.48 -30.82
CA ILE A 10 -14.93 32.99 -29.77
C ILE A 10 -15.79 33.95 -28.94
N ALA A 11 -15.91 33.73 -27.66
CA ALA A 11 -16.35 34.72 -26.69
C ALA A 11 -15.31 34.85 -25.60
N ALA A 12 -14.53 35.91 -25.69
CA ALA A 12 -13.63 36.38 -24.62
C ALA A 12 -14.49 37.05 -23.53
N ALA A 13 -14.36 36.58 -22.30
CA ALA A 13 -14.81 37.29 -21.11
C ALA A 13 -13.62 37.51 -20.18
N ALA A 14 -13.07 38.72 -20.24
CA ALA A 14 -12.14 39.24 -19.25
C ALA A 14 -12.94 39.71 -18.04
N THR A 15 -12.69 39.11 -16.86
CA THR A 15 -13.17 39.65 -15.58
C THR A 15 -11.98 40.02 -14.68
N LEU A 16 -12.01 41.29 -14.32
CA LEU A 16 -11.09 42.05 -13.52
C LEU A 16 -10.92 41.47 -12.07
N LEU A 17 -9.69 41.23 -11.65
CA LEU A 17 -9.35 41.04 -10.25
C LEU A 17 -9.40 42.41 -9.53
N SER A 18 -10.33 42.56 -8.62
CA SER A 18 -10.33 43.62 -7.63
C SER A 18 -9.70 43.08 -6.34
N ALA A 19 -8.48 43.50 -6.06
CA ALA A 19 -7.79 43.23 -4.81
C ALA A 19 -8.20 44.28 -3.77
N CYS A 20 -8.99 43.88 -2.76
CA CYS A 20 -9.19 44.68 -1.57
C CYS A 20 -8.21 44.23 -0.48
N SER A 21 -7.13 44.99 -0.32
CA SER A 21 -6.23 44.93 0.83
C SER A 21 -6.77 45.80 1.96
N THR A 22 -7.30 45.19 3.02
CA THR A 22 -7.59 45.89 4.29
C THR A 22 -6.40 45.78 5.22
N PRO A 23 -5.89 46.89 5.79
CA PRO A 23 -4.84 46.84 6.78
C PRO A 23 -5.39 46.39 8.14
N VAL A 24 -4.77 45.36 8.71
CA VAL A 24 -5.04 44.89 10.07
C VAL A 24 -4.31 45.80 11.03
N LYS A 25 -5.05 46.52 11.87
CA LYS A 25 -4.52 47.26 13.02
C LYS A 25 -4.07 46.28 14.09
N LEU A 26 -2.77 46.29 14.40
CA LEU A 26 -2.22 45.66 15.60
C LEU A 26 -2.76 46.45 16.82
N ALA A 27 -3.46 45.78 17.70
CA ALA A 27 -3.80 46.28 19.02
C ALA A 27 -2.65 46.03 19.99
N GLU A 28 -2.07 47.09 20.51
CA GLU A 28 -1.07 47.05 21.57
C GLU A 28 -1.75 46.55 22.86
N THR A 29 -1.24 45.47 23.43
CA THR A 29 -1.65 44.98 24.75
C THR A 29 -0.88 45.79 25.84
N PRO A 30 -1.55 46.32 26.84
CA PRO A 30 -0.85 47.03 27.92
C PRO A 30 -0.12 46.00 28.82
N VAL A 31 1.16 46.29 29.03
CA VAL A 31 1.99 45.62 30.02
C VAL A 31 1.51 45.99 31.42
N VAL A 32 0.92 45.01 32.13
CA VAL A 32 0.64 45.14 33.55
C VAL A 32 1.85 44.62 34.32
N GLU A 33 2.58 45.53 34.90
CA GLU A 33 3.67 45.30 35.85
C GLU A 33 3.07 44.73 37.14
N ARG A 34 3.32 43.47 37.44
CA ARG A 34 2.85 42.77 38.65
C ARG A 34 4.04 42.58 39.61
N ALA A 35 3.91 43.20 40.76
CA ALA A 35 4.85 43.11 41.87
C ALA A 35 5.07 41.67 42.36
N PRO A 36 6.22 41.33 42.99
CA PRO A 36 6.55 39.98 43.39
C PRO A 36 5.75 39.55 44.59
N GLU A 37 4.91 38.53 44.42
CA GLU A 37 4.17 37.84 45.50
C GLU A 37 5.02 36.68 46.02
N LYS A 38 5.13 36.67 47.35
CA LYS A 38 5.83 35.83 48.28
C LYS A 38 5.59 34.32 48.00
N ALA A 39 6.68 33.57 47.86
CA ALA A 39 6.69 32.13 47.70
C ALA A 39 5.96 31.39 48.81
N ALA A 40 4.96 30.58 48.44
CA ALA A 40 4.40 29.52 49.25
C ALA A 40 5.07 28.18 48.91
N PRO A 41 5.24 27.25 49.87
CA PRO A 41 5.99 26.00 49.64
C PRO A 41 5.27 25.09 48.65
N ALA A 42 6.04 24.52 47.73
CA ALA A 42 5.59 23.59 46.70
C ALA A 42 5.00 22.30 47.31
N PRO A 43 3.85 21.83 46.82
CA PRO A 43 3.42 20.46 47.09
C PRO A 43 4.28 19.46 46.31
N ALA A 44 4.52 18.34 47.00
CA ALA A 44 5.35 17.24 46.55
C ALA A 44 5.03 16.79 45.10
N ASP A 45 6.10 16.64 44.33
CA ASP A 45 6.20 16.09 42.99
C ASP A 45 5.51 14.70 42.91
N SER A 46 4.27 14.65 42.51
CA SER A 46 3.65 13.42 42.05
C SER A 46 4.19 13.15 40.64
N ARG A 47 5.25 12.38 40.57
CA ARG A 47 5.77 11.82 39.35
C ARG A 47 4.63 11.13 38.59
N GLN A 48 4.00 11.84 37.66
CA GLN A 48 3.14 11.22 36.67
C GLN A 48 4.02 10.29 35.85
N VAL A 49 3.87 8.97 36.10
CA VAL A 49 4.38 7.94 35.24
C VAL A 49 3.65 8.11 33.91
N GLN A 50 4.31 8.75 32.95
CA GLN A 50 3.81 8.77 31.58
C GLN A 50 3.67 7.33 31.13
N PRO A 51 2.52 6.89 30.58
CA PRO A 51 2.42 5.58 30.02
C PRO A 51 3.47 5.47 28.91
N VAL A 52 4.39 4.53 29.08
CA VAL A 52 5.34 4.16 28.00
C VAL A 52 4.47 3.63 26.88
N THR A 53 4.24 4.44 25.87
CA THR A 53 3.68 3.98 24.60
C THR A 53 4.72 3.03 24.03
N THR A 54 4.53 1.73 24.27
CA THR A 54 5.25 0.70 23.54
C THR A 54 4.93 0.98 22.07
N ALA A 55 5.92 1.47 21.31
CA ALA A 55 5.80 1.61 19.87
C ALA A 55 5.34 0.23 19.37
N SER A 56 4.12 0.15 18.85
CA SER A 56 3.60 -1.09 18.29
C SER A 56 4.47 -1.41 17.09
N VAL A 57 5.23 -2.50 17.19
CA VAL A 57 6.02 -3.03 16.07
C VAL A 57 5.05 -3.29 14.92
N ASP A 58 5.39 -2.83 13.71
CA ASP A 58 4.56 -3.09 12.54
C ASP A 58 4.40 -4.62 12.39
N PRO A 59 3.19 -5.16 12.28
CA PRO A 59 2.98 -6.59 12.08
C PRO A 59 3.73 -7.20 10.90
N LEU A 60 4.19 -6.37 9.94
CA LEU A 60 5.03 -6.78 8.82
C LEU A 60 6.46 -7.14 9.24
N ASP A 61 6.93 -6.62 10.37
CA ASP A 61 8.29 -6.81 10.88
C ASP A 61 8.38 -7.99 11.85
N ASP A 62 7.25 -8.61 12.18
CA ASP A 62 7.23 -9.81 13.03
C ASP A 62 7.55 -11.07 12.19
N PRO A 63 8.74 -11.68 12.34
CA PRO A 63 9.13 -12.86 11.55
C PRO A 63 8.33 -14.13 11.90
N LYS A 64 7.57 -14.10 12.99
CA LYS A 64 6.70 -15.21 13.44
C LYS A 64 5.22 -14.85 13.28
N GLY A 65 4.93 -13.65 12.82
CA GLY A 65 3.58 -13.16 12.60
C GLY A 65 2.90 -13.81 11.38
N VAL A 66 1.59 -13.66 11.31
CA VAL A 66 0.78 -14.20 10.20
C VAL A 66 1.10 -13.56 8.84
N LEU A 67 1.79 -12.40 8.83
CA LEU A 67 2.24 -11.69 7.64
C LEU A 67 3.68 -12.03 7.22
N ALA A 68 4.36 -12.91 7.96
CA ALA A 68 5.71 -13.37 7.61
C ALA A 68 5.69 -14.24 6.34
N ASN A 69 4.64 -15.05 6.15
CA ASN A 69 4.46 -15.82 4.93
C ASN A 69 3.83 -14.93 3.84
N ARG A 70 4.63 -14.62 2.81
CA ARG A 70 4.28 -13.72 1.71
C ARG A 70 4.17 -14.42 0.36
N SER A 71 4.25 -15.75 0.33
CA SER A 71 4.19 -16.55 -0.90
C SER A 71 2.90 -17.35 -0.97
N VAL A 72 2.23 -17.28 -2.12
CA VAL A 72 1.06 -18.08 -2.50
C VAL A 72 1.52 -19.06 -3.57
N TYR A 73 1.31 -20.37 -3.38
CA TYR A 73 1.81 -21.41 -4.26
C TYR A 73 0.75 -21.93 -5.21
N PHE A 74 1.19 -22.51 -6.33
CA PHE A 74 0.31 -23.00 -7.40
C PHE A 74 0.71 -24.40 -7.86
N ASP A 75 -0.28 -25.15 -8.32
CA ASP A 75 -0.03 -26.40 -9.00
C ASP A 75 0.59 -26.20 -10.38
N PHE A 76 1.09 -27.29 -10.95
CA PHE A 76 1.65 -27.26 -12.28
C PHE A 76 0.60 -26.76 -13.29
N ASP A 77 1.00 -25.79 -14.11
CA ASP A 77 0.17 -25.17 -15.14
C ASP A 77 -1.16 -24.59 -14.65
N LYS A 78 -1.25 -24.26 -13.33
CA LYS A 78 -2.42 -23.63 -12.71
C LYS A 78 -2.10 -22.22 -12.24
N TYR A 79 -3.17 -21.39 -12.19
CA TYR A 79 -3.17 -20.03 -11.66
C TYR A 79 -4.36 -19.78 -10.69
N VAL A 80 -5.03 -20.86 -10.25
CA VAL A 80 -6.06 -20.76 -9.21
C VAL A 80 -5.37 -20.83 -7.85
N VAL A 81 -5.71 -19.90 -6.95
CA VAL A 81 -5.22 -19.91 -5.57
C VAL A 81 -5.71 -21.18 -4.88
N ARG A 82 -4.80 -21.95 -4.30
CA ARG A 82 -5.13 -23.19 -3.59
C ARG A 82 -5.82 -22.87 -2.27
N GLU A 83 -6.65 -23.77 -1.81
CA GLU A 83 -7.31 -23.65 -0.51
C GLU A 83 -6.29 -23.48 0.64
N ALA A 84 -5.20 -24.24 0.59
CA ALA A 84 -4.11 -24.17 1.57
C ALA A 84 -3.46 -22.78 1.69
N ASP A 85 -3.46 -22.00 0.60
CA ASP A 85 -2.85 -20.67 0.56
C ASP A 85 -3.85 -19.52 0.78
N THR A 86 -5.14 -19.84 0.94
CA THR A 86 -6.21 -18.84 1.14
C THR A 86 -5.95 -18.00 2.40
N ALA A 87 -5.44 -18.61 3.47
CA ALA A 87 -5.13 -17.90 4.70
C ALA A 87 -4.07 -16.81 4.51
N VAL A 88 -3.07 -17.04 3.66
CA VAL A 88 -2.06 -16.02 3.32
C VAL A 88 -2.73 -14.81 2.67
N VAL A 89 -3.57 -15.05 1.66
CA VAL A 89 -4.29 -13.98 0.96
C VAL A 89 -5.20 -13.20 1.92
N GLN A 90 -5.92 -13.89 2.80
CA GLN A 90 -6.83 -13.27 3.78
C GLN A 90 -6.08 -12.41 4.79
N ASN A 91 -4.96 -12.89 5.34
CA ASN A 91 -4.18 -12.15 6.33
C ASN A 91 -3.62 -10.85 5.74
N HIS A 92 -3.06 -10.91 4.54
CA HIS A 92 -2.55 -9.72 3.86
C HIS A 92 -3.67 -8.77 3.43
N ALA A 93 -4.81 -9.28 2.98
CA ALA A 93 -5.97 -8.46 2.67
C ALA A 93 -6.51 -7.74 3.92
N ALA A 94 -6.62 -8.43 5.05
CA ALA A 94 -7.05 -7.84 6.32
C ALA A 94 -6.07 -6.75 6.84
N TYR A 95 -4.78 -6.90 6.57
CA TYR A 95 -3.80 -5.87 6.87
C TYR A 95 -3.95 -4.64 5.95
N LEU A 96 -4.06 -4.86 4.64
CA LEU A 96 -4.14 -3.78 3.64
C LEU A 96 -5.44 -2.97 3.74
N THR A 97 -6.56 -3.59 4.07
CA THR A 97 -7.84 -2.89 4.28
C THR A 97 -7.80 -1.93 5.47
N LYS A 98 -6.96 -2.21 6.49
CA LYS A 98 -6.72 -1.33 7.64
C LYS A 98 -5.65 -0.27 7.35
N ASN A 99 -4.74 -0.54 6.41
CA ASN A 99 -3.58 0.29 6.07
C ASN A 99 -3.68 0.78 4.62
N THR A 100 -4.65 1.63 4.33
CA THR A 100 -5.01 2.05 2.96
C THR A 100 -3.93 2.84 2.23
N SER A 101 -2.95 3.40 2.94
CA SER A 101 -1.79 4.08 2.36
C SER A 101 -0.70 3.12 1.89
N ARG A 102 -0.70 1.86 2.34
CA ARG A 102 0.28 0.84 1.94
C ARG A 102 -0.04 0.34 0.53
N LYS A 103 1.00 0.18 -0.24
CA LYS A 103 0.94 -0.43 -1.57
C LYS A 103 1.77 -1.69 -1.60
N ILE A 104 1.37 -2.64 -2.42
CA ILE A 104 2.08 -3.89 -2.62
C ILE A 104 2.31 -4.18 -4.10
N LEU A 105 3.38 -4.90 -4.37
CA LEU A 105 3.65 -5.52 -5.65
C LEU A 105 3.44 -7.02 -5.52
N ILE A 106 2.64 -7.62 -6.40
CA ILE A 106 2.40 -9.06 -6.45
C ILE A 106 3.19 -9.62 -7.62
N GLN A 107 4.24 -10.39 -7.33
CA GLN A 107 5.18 -10.91 -8.33
C GLN A 107 4.85 -12.36 -8.64
N GLY A 108 4.35 -12.63 -9.85
CA GLY A 108 4.04 -13.98 -10.31
C GLY A 108 5.25 -14.68 -10.90
N ASN A 109 5.53 -15.88 -10.41
CA ASN A 109 6.67 -16.71 -10.78
C ASN A 109 6.21 -18.08 -11.31
N THR A 110 7.05 -18.71 -12.11
CA THR A 110 6.83 -20.05 -12.65
C THR A 110 8.04 -20.94 -12.39
N ASP A 111 7.89 -22.25 -12.63
CA ASP A 111 9.03 -23.14 -12.76
C ASP A 111 9.75 -22.94 -14.11
N GLU A 112 10.89 -23.59 -14.30
CA GLU A 112 11.75 -23.41 -15.46
C GLU A 112 11.21 -24.01 -16.77
N ARG A 113 10.22 -24.92 -16.69
CA ARG A 113 9.69 -25.65 -17.84
C ARG A 113 8.88 -24.73 -18.76
N GLY A 114 9.02 -24.97 -20.07
CA GLY A 114 8.31 -24.19 -21.09
C GLY A 114 9.07 -22.95 -21.58
N GLY A 115 8.49 -22.28 -22.56
CA GLY A 115 9.05 -21.08 -23.17
C GLY A 115 8.94 -19.84 -22.28
N ALA A 116 9.81 -18.86 -22.51
CA ALA A 116 9.83 -17.63 -21.68
C ALA A 116 8.53 -16.85 -21.77
N GLU A 117 7.98 -16.67 -22.97
CA GLU A 117 6.72 -15.94 -23.19
C GLU A 117 5.53 -16.61 -22.49
N TYR A 118 5.45 -17.93 -22.60
CA TYR A 118 4.43 -18.71 -21.90
C TYR A 118 4.51 -18.52 -20.40
N ASN A 119 5.70 -18.65 -19.83
CA ASN A 119 5.94 -18.48 -18.40
C ASN A 119 5.65 -17.06 -17.92
N LEU A 120 5.97 -16.06 -18.74
CA LEU A 120 5.62 -14.68 -18.44
C LEU A 120 4.10 -14.50 -18.37
N ALA A 121 3.37 -15.06 -19.34
CA ALA A 121 1.90 -15.01 -19.32
C ALA A 121 1.29 -15.79 -18.14
N LEU A 122 1.83 -16.97 -17.80
CA LEU A 122 1.37 -17.77 -16.67
C LEU A 122 1.66 -17.08 -15.33
N GLY A 123 2.85 -16.49 -15.17
CA GLY A 123 3.20 -15.70 -13.99
C GLY A 123 2.25 -14.51 -13.81
N GLN A 124 1.91 -13.81 -14.90
CA GLN A 124 0.94 -12.72 -14.87
C GLN A 124 -0.43 -13.17 -14.38
N LYS A 125 -0.95 -14.28 -14.89
CA LYS A 125 -2.23 -14.88 -14.44
C LYS A 125 -2.21 -15.23 -12.95
N ARG A 126 -1.10 -15.72 -12.42
CA ARG A 126 -0.92 -16.02 -10.99
C ARG A 126 -0.96 -14.76 -10.12
N ALA A 127 -0.19 -13.74 -10.49
CA ALA A 127 -0.21 -12.46 -9.79
C ALA A 127 -1.61 -11.82 -9.80
N GLU A 128 -2.29 -11.84 -10.95
CA GLU A 128 -3.65 -11.32 -11.08
C GLU A 128 -4.68 -12.15 -10.28
N ALA A 129 -4.52 -13.45 -10.16
CA ALA A 129 -5.40 -14.29 -9.36
C ALA A 129 -5.34 -13.89 -7.87
N VAL A 130 -4.13 -13.65 -7.34
CA VAL A 130 -3.94 -13.14 -5.98
C VAL A 130 -4.53 -11.74 -5.83
N ARG A 131 -4.24 -10.82 -6.77
CA ARG A 131 -4.81 -9.46 -6.77
C ARG A 131 -6.35 -9.48 -6.76
N LYS A 132 -6.97 -10.28 -7.62
CA LYS A 132 -8.43 -10.43 -7.69
C LYS A 132 -9.01 -11.00 -6.40
N SER A 133 -8.33 -11.97 -5.79
CA SER A 133 -8.75 -12.55 -4.51
C SER A 133 -8.69 -11.51 -3.38
N MET A 134 -7.64 -10.69 -3.32
CA MET A 134 -7.54 -9.60 -2.34
C MET A 134 -8.57 -8.49 -2.60
N ALA A 135 -8.83 -8.13 -3.85
CA ALA A 135 -9.85 -7.15 -4.21
C ALA A 135 -11.25 -7.61 -3.77
N ALA A 136 -11.56 -8.91 -3.94
CA ALA A 136 -12.81 -9.50 -3.45
C ALA A 136 -12.94 -9.46 -1.92
N LEU A 137 -11.83 -9.36 -1.19
CA LEU A 137 -11.76 -9.18 0.27
C LEU A 137 -11.73 -7.70 0.69
N GLY A 138 -11.91 -6.77 -0.25
CA GLY A 138 -12.06 -5.33 0.03
C GLY A 138 -10.78 -4.50 -0.08
N VAL A 139 -9.66 -5.06 -0.55
CA VAL A 139 -8.45 -4.27 -0.82
C VAL A 139 -8.65 -3.43 -2.06
N SER A 140 -8.30 -2.14 -1.99
CA SER A 140 -8.39 -1.24 -3.13
C SER A 140 -7.43 -1.65 -4.25
N GLU A 141 -7.89 -1.64 -5.49
CA GLU A 141 -7.03 -1.96 -6.65
C GLU A 141 -5.82 -1.03 -6.77
N GLY A 142 -5.96 0.24 -6.36
CA GLY A 142 -4.87 1.21 -6.34
C GLY A 142 -3.74 0.92 -5.32
N GLN A 143 -3.96 -0.04 -4.41
CA GLN A 143 -2.94 -0.53 -3.48
C GLN A 143 -2.14 -1.71 -4.05
N MET A 144 -2.56 -2.30 -5.16
CA MET A 144 -2.02 -3.57 -5.66
C MET A 144 -1.58 -3.47 -7.11
N GLU A 145 -0.34 -3.79 -7.37
CA GLU A 145 0.20 -3.97 -8.71
C GLU A 145 0.55 -5.45 -8.93
N ALA A 146 0.17 -6.01 -10.08
CA ALA A 146 0.46 -7.40 -10.43
C ALA A 146 1.45 -7.41 -11.59
N VAL A 147 2.60 -8.06 -11.40
CA VAL A 147 3.65 -8.20 -12.41
C VAL A 147 4.10 -9.65 -12.51
N SER A 148 4.55 -10.04 -13.68
CA SER A 148 5.14 -11.35 -13.90
C SER A 148 6.66 -11.26 -13.97
N LEU A 149 7.32 -12.17 -13.29
CA LEU A 149 8.74 -12.44 -13.43
C LEU A 149 8.99 -13.73 -14.26
N GLY A 150 7.92 -14.41 -14.67
CA GLY A 150 8.04 -15.68 -15.40
C GLY A 150 8.92 -16.66 -14.65
N LYS A 151 9.89 -17.23 -15.33
CA LYS A 151 10.88 -18.18 -14.79
C LYS A 151 12.23 -17.55 -14.40
N GLU A 152 12.34 -16.21 -14.47
CA GLU A 152 13.63 -15.51 -14.37
C GLU A 152 14.11 -15.33 -12.91
N LYS A 153 13.23 -15.53 -11.91
CA LYS A 153 13.53 -15.38 -10.49
C LYS A 153 13.22 -16.65 -9.70
N PRO A 154 13.94 -17.75 -9.94
CA PRO A 154 13.74 -18.99 -9.20
C PRO A 154 14.11 -18.80 -7.71
N LYS A 155 13.25 -19.29 -6.82
CA LYS A 155 13.48 -19.35 -5.37
C LYS A 155 14.32 -20.56 -5.00
N ALA A 156 14.03 -21.68 -5.64
CA ALA A 156 14.78 -22.93 -5.49
C ALA A 156 15.48 -23.31 -6.81
N GLN A 157 16.72 -23.77 -6.68
CA GLN A 157 17.53 -24.26 -7.78
C GLN A 157 17.33 -25.76 -7.94
N GLY A 158 17.37 -26.24 -9.17
CA GLY A 158 17.30 -27.67 -9.52
C GLY A 158 16.13 -28.00 -10.43
N SER A 159 16.32 -29.07 -11.22
CA SER A 159 15.36 -29.56 -12.23
C SER A 159 14.62 -30.78 -11.68
N ASN A 160 13.89 -30.58 -10.57
CA ASN A 160 13.09 -31.61 -9.91
C ASN A 160 11.78 -31.01 -9.34
N GLU A 161 10.82 -31.86 -9.02
CA GLU A 161 9.50 -31.40 -8.58
C GLU A 161 9.54 -30.57 -7.30
N ALA A 162 10.45 -30.83 -6.36
CA ALA A 162 10.59 -30.06 -5.15
C ALA A 162 10.99 -28.59 -5.46
N ALA A 163 12.00 -28.39 -6.32
CA ALA A 163 12.40 -27.06 -6.76
C ALA A 163 11.31 -26.38 -7.60
N TRP A 164 10.68 -27.11 -8.49
CA TRP A 164 9.59 -26.56 -9.31
C TRP A 164 8.38 -26.12 -8.48
N ALA A 165 8.00 -26.90 -7.46
CA ALA A 165 6.92 -26.54 -6.57
C ALA A 165 7.18 -25.24 -5.82
N GLU A 166 8.42 -25.00 -5.34
CA GLU A 166 8.83 -23.76 -4.70
C GLU A 166 8.86 -22.56 -5.66
N ASN A 167 9.07 -22.81 -6.94
CA ASN A 167 9.12 -21.76 -7.96
C ASN A 167 7.74 -21.36 -8.49
N ARG A 168 6.75 -22.24 -8.44
CA ARG A 168 5.37 -21.95 -8.86
C ARG A 168 4.64 -21.13 -7.79
N ARG A 169 4.90 -19.84 -7.72
CA ARG A 169 4.39 -18.97 -6.66
C ARG A 169 4.03 -17.56 -7.13
N ALA A 170 3.31 -16.85 -6.31
CA ALA A 170 3.18 -15.41 -6.36
C ALA A 170 3.61 -14.81 -5.02
N ASP A 171 4.55 -13.88 -5.05
CA ASP A 171 5.09 -13.23 -3.85
C ASP A 171 4.42 -11.88 -3.63
N ILE A 172 4.05 -11.58 -2.37
CA ILE A 172 3.50 -10.30 -1.93
C ILE A 172 4.65 -9.46 -1.38
N VAL A 173 4.98 -8.35 -2.05
CA VAL A 173 6.10 -7.47 -1.71
C VAL A 173 5.54 -6.11 -1.28
N TYR A 174 5.93 -5.65 -0.08
CA TYR A 174 5.56 -4.37 0.51
C TYR A 174 6.58 -3.28 0.24
#